data_28b1343ab2497211f4d923e1f51aeecb
#
_entry.id   28b1343ab2497211f4d923e1f51aeecb
#
_cell.length_a   1.000
_cell.length_b   1.000
_cell.length_c   1.000
_cell.angle_alpha   90.00
_cell.angle_beta   90.00
_cell.angle_gamma   90.00
#
_symmetry.space_group_name_H-M   'P 1'
#
loop_
_entity.id
_entity.type
_entity.pdbx_description
1 polymer ?
#
loop_
_entity_poly.entity_id
_entity_poly.type
_entity_poly.pdbx_seq_one_letter_code
_entity_poly.pdbx_strand_id
1 'polypeptide(L)'
;MSVQGQPKKTLKEIIAEEYRKCALDPVYFMKKYCVIQHPVRGKIPFHLYPFQEECMTDFKDNRFNIILKSRQLGLSTLSAGFILWKMLFNQDFNALVIATKVTVAKNLVEKVRVMHDLLPVWLRDGGNSSVEDNKLSLKLKNGSQVKAIASSPDAGRSEALSLLVVDEAAFIRDIDEIWLSAQSTLSTGGSAIVLSTPNGVGNWF
;
A
#
# COMPACT_ATOMS: atom_id res chain seq x y z
N MET A 1 -8.69 -27.30 -45.12
CA MET A 1 -9.06 -26.95 -43.72
C MET A 1 -8.58 -25.54 -43.44
N SER A 2 -9.52 -24.58 -43.46
CA SER A 2 -9.19 -23.15 -43.24
C SER A 2 -8.97 -22.95 -41.74
N VAL A 3 -7.74 -22.56 -41.35
CA VAL A 3 -7.44 -22.09 -40.00
C VAL A 3 -8.13 -20.74 -39.83
N GLN A 4 -9.29 -20.73 -39.17
CA GLN A 4 -9.93 -19.48 -38.76
C GLN A 4 -9.02 -18.79 -37.74
N GLY A 5 -8.34 -17.73 -38.18
CA GLY A 5 -7.55 -16.87 -37.29
C GLY A 5 -8.48 -16.28 -36.22
N GLN A 6 -8.11 -16.43 -34.94
CA GLN A 6 -8.82 -15.76 -33.86
C GLN A 6 -8.86 -14.24 -34.15
N PRO A 7 -10.02 -13.56 -33.94
CA PRO A 7 -10.12 -12.13 -34.15
C PRO A 7 -9.09 -11.40 -33.27
N LYS A 8 -8.32 -10.50 -33.86
CA LYS A 8 -7.35 -9.67 -33.12
C LYS A 8 -8.12 -8.80 -32.13
N LYS A 9 -7.80 -8.93 -30.84
CA LYS A 9 -8.36 -8.10 -29.77
C LYS A 9 -8.09 -6.62 -30.06
N THR A 10 -9.08 -5.77 -29.80
CA THR A 10 -8.93 -4.31 -29.82
C THR A 10 -8.04 -3.83 -28.68
N LEU A 11 -7.47 -2.64 -28.79
CA LEU A 11 -6.66 -2.04 -27.73
C LEU A 11 -7.48 -1.89 -26.42
N LYS A 12 -8.75 -1.55 -26.53
CA LYS A 12 -9.67 -1.44 -25.38
C LYS A 12 -9.85 -2.78 -24.64
N GLU A 13 -10.01 -3.87 -25.38
CA GLU A 13 -10.12 -5.21 -24.80
C GLU A 13 -8.84 -5.67 -24.14
N ILE A 14 -7.68 -5.34 -24.74
CA ILE A 14 -6.36 -5.65 -24.16
C ILE A 14 -6.18 -4.90 -22.84
N ILE A 15 -6.48 -3.60 -22.80
CA ILE A 15 -6.39 -2.78 -21.57
C ILE A 15 -7.34 -3.28 -20.50
N ALA A 16 -8.58 -3.60 -20.84
CA ALA A 16 -9.57 -4.10 -19.88
C ALA A 16 -9.16 -5.45 -19.27
N GLU A 17 -8.61 -6.35 -20.08
CA GLU A 17 -8.08 -7.63 -19.60
C GLU A 17 -6.87 -7.45 -18.68
N GLU A 18 -5.98 -6.55 -19.05
CA GLU A 18 -4.79 -6.23 -18.25
C GLU A 18 -5.16 -5.56 -16.93
N TYR A 19 -6.11 -4.62 -16.95
CA TYR A 19 -6.66 -4.00 -15.74
C TYR A 19 -7.23 -5.04 -14.79
N ARG A 20 -7.99 -6.02 -15.33
CA ARG A 20 -8.56 -7.10 -14.51
C ARG A 20 -7.48 -7.99 -13.89
N LYS A 21 -6.40 -8.33 -14.62
CA LYS A 21 -5.28 -9.09 -14.07
C LYS A 21 -4.63 -8.34 -12.91
N CYS A 22 -4.36 -7.05 -13.08
CA CYS A 22 -3.78 -6.21 -12.05
C CYS A 22 -4.70 -6.11 -10.82
N ALA A 23 -6.01 -5.96 -11.02
CA ALA A 23 -6.98 -5.85 -9.93
C ALA A 23 -7.09 -7.15 -9.09
N LEU A 24 -6.94 -8.30 -9.72
CA LEU A 24 -7.05 -9.61 -9.05
C LEU A 24 -5.76 -10.04 -8.35
N ASP A 25 -4.60 -9.62 -8.83
CA ASP A 25 -3.30 -10.09 -8.36
C ASP A 25 -2.35 -8.92 -8.06
N PRO A 26 -2.15 -8.59 -6.77
CA PRO A 26 -1.23 -7.53 -6.36
C PRO A 26 0.23 -7.86 -6.67
N VAL A 27 0.63 -9.14 -6.65
CA VAL A 27 2.00 -9.55 -7.00
C VAL A 27 2.28 -9.29 -8.48
N TYR A 28 1.32 -9.67 -9.34
CA TYR A 28 1.41 -9.37 -10.78
C TYR A 28 1.51 -7.86 -11.04
N PHE A 29 0.63 -7.08 -10.41
CA PHE A 29 0.63 -5.62 -10.52
C PHE A 29 1.99 -5.04 -10.11
N MET A 30 2.50 -5.44 -8.95
CA MET A 30 3.76 -4.93 -8.41
C MET A 30 4.95 -5.23 -9.33
N LYS A 31 5.10 -6.48 -9.76
CA LYS A 31 6.23 -6.93 -10.61
C LYS A 31 6.21 -6.27 -11.97
N LYS A 32 5.03 -5.95 -12.49
CA LYS A 32 4.89 -5.46 -13.87
C LYS A 32 4.89 -3.94 -13.98
N TYR A 33 4.30 -3.25 -13.00
CA TYR A 33 4.03 -1.82 -13.12
C TYR A 33 4.66 -0.95 -12.04
N CYS A 34 5.03 -1.51 -10.89
CA CYS A 34 5.61 -0.70 -9.85
C CYS A 34 7.10 -0.43 -10.08
N VAL A 35 7.46 0.83 -9.91
CA VAL A 35 8.84 1.31 -9.96
C VAL A 35 9.20 1.90 -8.60
N ILE A 36 10.38 1.58 -8.10
CA ILE A 36 10.87 2.05 -6.79
C ILE A 36 12.12 2.90 -6.93
N GLN A 37 12.35 3.76 -5.95
CA GLN A 37 13.58 4.53 -5.82
C GLN A 37 14.66 3.68 -5.14
N HIS A 38 15.70 3.32 -5.89
CA HIS A 38 16.88 2.66 -5.34
C HIS A 38 17.97 3.67 -5.02
N PRO A 39 18.66 3.60 -3.86
CA PRO A 39 19.62 4.63 -3.42
C PRO A 39 20.75 4.89 -4.42
N VAL A 40 21.22 3.85 -5.12
CA VAL A 40 22.36 3.94 -6.05
C VAL A 40 21.92 3.94 -7.51
N ARG A 41 20.88 3.14 -7.86
CA ARG A 41 20.47 2.90 -9.24
C ARG A 41 19.32 3.80 -9.71
N GLY A 42 18.84 4.72 -8.85
CA GLY A 42 17.72 5.59 -9.18
C GLY A 42 16.38 4.81 -9.26
N LYS A 43 15.58 5.09 -10.28
CA LYS A 43 14.27 4.45 -10.47
C LYS A 43 14.43 3.10 -11.16
N ILE A 44 14.02 2.03 -10.50
CA ILE A 44 14.10 0.65 -11.03
C ILE A 44 12.76 -0.08 -10.88
N PRO A 45 12.45 -1.06 -11.74
CA PRO A 45 11.30 -1.94 -11.53
C PRO A 45 11.36 -2.63 -10.17
N PHE A 46 10.20 -2.83 -9.56
CA PHE A 46 10.14 -3.50 -8.25
C PHE A 46 10.15 -5.02 -8.43
N HIS A 47 11.34 -5.59 -8.46
CA HIS A 47 11.52 -7.04 -8.43
C HIS A 47 11.33 -7.56 -7.01
N LEU A 48 10.24 -8.26 -6.78
CA LEU A 48 9.92 -8.84 -5.48
C LEU A 48 10.81 -10.07 -5.20
N TYR A 49 11.26 -10.20 -3.96
CA TYR A 49 11.83 -11.44 -3.45
C TYR A 49 10.70 -12.43 -3.11
N PRO A 50 10.95 -13.76 -3.10
CA PRO A 50 9.91 -14.76 -2.78
C PRO A 50 9.15 -14.46 -1.48
N PHE A 51 9.84 -14.10 -0.40
CA PHE A 51 9.19 -13.75 0.87
C PHE A 51 8.31 -12.49 0.78
N GLN A 52 8.63 -11.54 -0.11
CA GLN A 52 7.79 -10.36 -0.35
C GLN A 52 6.53 -10.71 -1.15
N GLU A 53 6.61 -11.69 -2.05
CA GLU A 53 5.43 -12.22 -2.75
C GLU A 53 4.48 -12.92 -1.77
N GLU A 54 5.03 -13.72 -0.84
CA GLU A 54 4.27 -14.34 0.26
C GLU A 54 3.60 -13.28 1.14
N CYS A 55 4.36 -12.28 1.64
CA CYS A 55 3.81 -11.17 2.41
C CYS A 55 2.71 -10.41 1.67
N MET A 56 2.85 -10.21 0.34
CA MET A 56 1.83 -9.52 -0.46
C MET A 56 0.53 -10.32 -0.53
N THR A 57 0.64 -11.65 -0.64
CA THR A 57 -0.49 -12.58 -0.60
C THR A 57 -1.15 -12.53 0.79
N ASP A 58 -0.36 -12.58 1.85
CA ASP A 58 -0.86 -12.47 3.23
C ASP A 58 -1.59 -11.15 3.48
N PHE A 59 -1.07 -10.02 3.00
CA PHE A 59 -1.73 -8.71 3.10
C PHE A 59 -3.11 -8.70 2.41
N LYS A 60 -3.24 -9.43 1.31
CA LYS A 60 -4.50 -9.55 0.57
C LYS A 60 -5.49 -10.45 1.27
N ASP A 61 -5.03 -11.60 1.78
CA ASP A 61 -5.89 -12.70 2.22
C ASP A 61 -6.22 -12.63 3.72
N ASN A 62 -5.38 -11.94 4.52
CA ASN A 62 -5.57 -11.81 5.95
C ASN A 62 -5.91 -10.36 6.34
N ARG A 63 -6.88 -10.23 7.25
CA ARG A 63 -7.34 -8.93 7.77
C ARG A 63 -6.29 -8.23 8.63
N PHE A 64 -5.57 -9.00 9.47
CA PHE A 64 -4.55 -8.49 10.37
C PHE A 64 -3.23 -9.20 10.10
N ASN A 65 -2.19 -8.43 9.85
CA ASN A 65 -0.86 -8.92 9.57
C ASN A 65 0.13 -8.28 10.55
N ILE A 66 0.90 -9.09 11.26
CA ILE A 66 1.98 -8.67 12.16
C ILE A 66 3.28 -9.28 11.63
N ILE A 67 4.27 -8.44 11.33
CA ILE A 67 5.51 -8.88 10.68
C ILE A 67 6.72 -8.41 11.46
N LEU A 68 7.41 -9.34 12.10
CA LEU A 68 8.72 -9.13 12.66
C LEU A 68 9.76 -9.20 11.52
N LYS A 69 10.49 -8.14 11.30
CA LYS A 69 11.43 -8.01 10.19
C LYS A 69 12.82 -7.59 10.64
N SER A 70 13.85 -7.92 9.88
CA SER A 70 15.12 -7.22 9.96
C SER A 70 15.08 -5.91 9.16
N ARG A 71 16.11 -5.07 9.33
CA ARG A 71 16.23 -3.83 8.55
C ARG A 71 16.47 -4.12 7.07
N GLN A 72 16.06 -3.20 6.20
CA GLN A 72 16.35 -3.21 4.76
C GLN A 72 15.73 -4.37 3.95
N LEU A 73 14.73 -5.06 4.47
CA LEU A 73 13.98 -6.09 3.72
C LEU A 73 12.94 -5.54 2.75
N GLY A 74 12.83 -4.22 2.62
CA GLY A 74 11.92 -3.58 1.67
C GLY A 74 10.43 -3.65 2.05
N LEU A 75 10.06 -4.13 3.25
CA LEU A 75 8.67 -4.35 3.64
C LEU A 75 7.86 -3.05 3.76
N SER A 76 8.46 -1.94 4.20
CA SER A 76 7.77 -0.62 4.15
C SER A 76 7.50 -0.18 2.70
N THR A 77 8.36 -0.55 1.74
CA THR A 77 8.14 -0.29 0.31
C THR A 77 7.05 -1.22 -0.25
N LEU A 78 7.03 -2.47 0.19
CA LEU A 78 5.98 -3.43 -0.15
C LEU A 78 4.61 -2.96 0.35
N SER A 79 4.53 -2.49 1.60
CA SER A 79 3.29 -1.93 2.17
C SER A 79 2.82 -0.69 1.39
N ALA A 80 3.74 0.18 0.94
CA ALA A 80 3.39 1.31 0.09
C ALA A 80 2.78 0.86 -1.25
N GLY A 81 3.34 -0.18 -1.87
CA GLY A 81 2.78 -0.76 -3.09
C GLY A 81 1.41 -1.41 -2.86
N PHE A 82 1.21 -2.09 -1.73
CA PHE A 82 -0.09 -2.65 -1.38
C PHE A 82 -1.15 -1.56 -1.16
N ILE A 83 -0.80 -0.45 -0.48
CA ILE A 83 -1.67 0.72 -0.36
C ILE A 83 -2.05 1.23 -1.75
N LEU A 84 -1.07 1.45 -2.63
CA LEU A 84 -1.33 1.91 -4.00
C LEU A 84 -2.27 0.97 -4.75
N TRP A 85 -2.02 -0.35 -4.69
CA TRP A 85 -2.87 -1.35 -5.32
C TRP A 85 -4.31 -1.25 -4.82
N LYS A 86 -4.50 -1.17 -3.50
CA LYS A 86 -5.84 -1.00 -2.91
C LYS A 86 -6.51 0.30 -3.36
N MET A 87 -5.78 1.41 -3.42
CA MET A 87 -6.30 2.71 -3.86
C MET A 87 -6.73 2.72 -5.33
N LEU A 88 -6.00 2.02 -6.20
CA LEU A 88 -6.28 1.98 -7.64
C LEU A 88 -7.51 1.14 -8.00
N PHE A 89 -7.69 0.02 -7.29
CA PHE A 89 -8.68 -0.99 -7.65
C PHE A 89 -9.89 -1.04 -6.71
N ASN A 90 -9.99 -0.10 -5.75
CA ASN A 90 -11.18 0.11 -4.91
C ASN A 90 -11.59 1.58 -4.96
N GLN A 91 -12.87 1.84 -4.67
CA GLN A 91 -13.38 3.20 -4.49
C GLN A 91 -13.38 3.56 -3.00
N ASP A 92 -13.20 4.84 -2.71
CA ASP A 92 -13.27 5.41 -1.36
C ASP A 92 -12.40 4.67 -0.32
N PHE A 93 -11.28 4.08 -0.78
CA PHE A 93 -10.36 3.36 0.09
C PHE A 93 -9.55 4.33 0.93
N ASN A 94 -9.64 4.21 2.26
CA ASN A 94 -9.00 5.11 3.20
C ASN A 94 -7.86 4.39 3.95
N ALA A 95 -6.61 4.73 3.61
CA ALA A 95 -5.41 4.20 4.25
C ALA A 95 -4.79 5.21 5.21
N LEU A 96 -4.42 4.76 6.40
CA LEU A 96 -3.68 5.54 7.39
C LEU A 96 -2.32 4.92 7.65
N VAL A 97 -1.28 5.74 7.65
CA VAL A 97 0.09 5.34 7.97
C VAL A 97 0.54 6.01 9.25
N ILE A 98 0.93 5.22 10.23
CA ILE A 98 1.50 5.64 11.50
C ILE A 98 2.92 5.10 11.63
N ALA A 99 3.84 5.91 12.12
CA ALA A 99 5.21 5.50 12.44
C ALA A 99 5.72 6.28 13.65
N THR A 100 6.90 5.91 14.16
CA THR A 100 7.54 6.56 15.31
C THR A 100 7.66 8.08 15.18
N LYS A 101 7.82 8.57 13.95
CA LYS A 101 7.90 10.01 13.62
C LYS A 101 7.09 10.27 12.34
N VAL A 102 6.46 11.44 12.27
CA VAL A 102 5.73 11.86 11.07
C VAL A 102 6.61 11.85 9.80
N THR A 103 7.90 12.11 9.93
CA THR A 103 8.84 12.04 8.80
C THR A 103 9.00 10.64 8.23
N VAL A 104 8.94 9.61 9.07
CA VAL A 104 9.00 8.20 8.65
C VAL A 104 7.68 7.81 7.93
N ALA A 105 6.54 8.16 8.52
CA ALA A 105 5.23 7.93 7.90
C ALA A 105 5.10 8.67 6.56
N LYS A 106 5.57 9.93 6.49
CA LYS A 106 5.66 10.72 5.25
C LYS A 106 6.47 10.00 4.15
N ASN A 107 7.62 9.40 4.51
CA ASN A 107 8.44 8.67 3.54
C ASN A 107 7.70 7.46 2.95
N LEU A 108 6.78 6.84 3.69
CA LEU A 108 5.96 5.77 3.16
C LEU A 108 4.93 6.31 2.15
N VAL A 109 4.25 7.43 2.46
CA VAL A 109 3.34 8.11 1.51
C VAL A 109 4.10 8.56 0.26
N GLU A 110 5.34 9.06 0.40
CA GLU A 110 6.19 9.43 -0.73
C GLU A 110 6.47 8.23 -1.66
N LYS A 111 6.68 7.03 -1.11
CA LYS A 111 6.83 5.82 -1.93
C LYS A 111 5.56 5.48 -2.71
N VAL A 112 4.37 5.64 -2.09
CA VAL A 112 3.08 5.48 -2.79
C VAL A 112 2.99 6.44 -3.96
N ARG A 113 3.34 7.72 -3.74
CA ARG A 113 3.32 8.78 -4.76
C ARG A 113 4.26 8.47 -5.91
N VAL A 114 5.51 8.15 -5.62
CA VAL A 114 6.51 7.82 -6.66
C VAL A 114 6.04 6.64 -7.53
N MET A 115 5.48 5.60 -6.90
CA MET A 115 4.93 4.46 -7.65
C MET A 115 3.74 4.90 -8.51
N HIS A 116 2.82 5.70 -7.98
CA HIS A 116 1.65 6.21 -8.70
C HIS A 116 2.05 7.04 -9.92
N ASP A 117 2.98 8.00 -9.76
CA ASP A 117 3.40 8.91 -10.82
C ASP A 117 4.09 8.19 -11.99
N LEU A 118 4.69 7.04 -11.71
CA LEU A 118 5.39 6.23 -12.69
C LEU A 118 4.53 5.15 -13.34
N LEU A 119 3.24 5.05 -12.97
CA LEU A 119 2.30 4.13 -13.63
C LEU A 119 2.05 4.55 -15.08
N PRO A 120 1.77 3.59 -15.97
CA PRO A 120 1.32 3.91 -17.32
C PRO A 120 0.00 4.70 -17.29
N VAL A 121 -0.18 5.58 -18.26
CA VAL A 121 -1.31 6.52 -18.37
C VAL A 121 -2.67 5.83 -18.19
N TRP A 122 -2.86 4.66 -18.80
CA TRP A 122 -4.13 3.92 -18.72
C TRP A 122 -4.47 3.38 -17.32
N LEU A 123 -3.46 3.24 -16.42
CA LEU A 123 -3.67 2.88 -15.01
C LEU A 123 -3.78 4.11 -14.10
N ARG A 124 -3.04 5.16 -14.40
CA ARG A 124 -2.92 6.36 -13.57
C ARG A 124 -4.05 7.36 -13.77
N ASP A 125 -4.52 7.51 -15.01
CA ASP A 125 -5.46 8.56 -15.38
C ASP A 125 -6.94 8.16 -15.11
N GLY A 126 -7.86 9.03 -15.42
CA GLY A 126 -9.30 8.83 -15.18
C GLY A 126 -9.65 8.87 -13.70
N GLY A 127 -10.26 7.81 -13.17
CA GLY A 127 -10.62 7.69 -11.75
C GLY A 127 -9.42 7.63 -10.81
N ASN A 128 -8.27 7.23 -11.33
CA ASN A 128 -7.02 7.08 -10.57
C ASN A 128 -6.13 8.34 -10.60
N SER A 129 -6.55 9.42 -11.25
CA SER A 129 -5.80 10.70 -11.24
C SER A 129 -5.72 11.27 -9.83
N SER A 130 -4.56 11.82 -9.47
CA SER A 130 -4.37 12.54 -8.22
C SER A 130 -5.20 13.83 -8.22
N VAL A 131 -5.93 14.10 -7.14
CA VAL A 131 -6.73 15.33 -6.93
C VAL A 131 -6.23 16.14 -5.73
N GLU A 132 -5.57 15.48 -4.78
CA GLU A 132 -4.89 16.12 -3.66
C GLU A 132 -3.54 15.42 -3.47
N ASP A 133 -2.49 16.21 -3.56
CA ASP A 133 -1.11 15.73 -3.44
C ASP A 133 -0.30 16.70 -2.57
N ASN A 134 -0.08 16.31 -1.33
CA ASN A 134 0.77 17.05 -0.40
C ASN A 134 1.73 16.10 0.32
N LYS A 135 2.64 16.67 1.12
CA LYS A 135 3.71 15.87 1.75
C LYS A 135 3.23 14.75 2.67
N LEU A 136 2.00 14.83 3.17
CA LEU A 136 1.45 13.88 4.14
C LEU A 136 0.27 13.08 3.60
N SER A 137 -0.26 13.44 2.44
CA SER A 137 -1.40 12.74 1.85
C SER A 137 -1.34 12.68 0.33
N LEU A 138 -1.97 11.66 -0.21
CA LEU A 138 -2.28 11.50 -1.62
C LEU A 138 -3.74 11.04 -1.72
N LYS A 139 -4.56 11.78 -2.50
CA LYS A 139 -5.94 11.44 -2.77
C LYS A 139 -6.16 11.30 -4.27
N LEU A 140 -6.90 10.26 -4.66
CA LEU A 140 -7.27 9.99 -6.04
C LEU A 140 -8.71 10.43 -6.31
N LYS A 141 -9.03 10.66 -7.59
CA LYS A 141 -10.36 11.06 -8.04
C LYS A 141 -11.45 10.02 -7.74
N ASN A 142 -11.08 8.73 -7.61
CA ASN A 142 -12.00 7.65 -7.20
C ASN A 142 -12.36 7.69 -5.71
N GLY A 143 -11.97 8.72 -4.97
CA GLY A 143 -12.21 8.90 -3.54
C GLY A 143 -11.16 8.27 -2.64
N SER A 144 -10.32 7.36 -3.16
CA SER A 144 -9.30 6.67 -2.37
C SER A 144 -8.19 7.62 -1.93
N GLN A 145 -7.69 7.42 -0.70
CA GLN A 145 -6.63 8.26 -0.14
C GLN A 145 -5.69 7.48 0.78
N VAL A 146 -4.47 8.00 0.92
CA VAL A 146 -3.53 7.62 1.97
C VAL A 146 -3.08 8.84 2.72
N LYS A 147 -3.04 8.78 4.06
CA LYS A 147 -2.57 9.85 4.94
C LYS A 147 -1.48 9.32 5.87
N ALA A 148 -0.48 10.15 6.12
CA ALA A 148 0.55 9.94 7.15
C ALA A 148 0.27 10.83 8.36
N ILE A 149 0.27 10.26 9.54
CA ILE A 149 0.15 11.02 10.79
C ILE A 149 1.28 10.64 11.76
N ALA A 150 1.54 11.52 12.72
CA ALA A 150 2.40 11.21 13.83
C ALA A 150 1.72 10.18 14.76
N SER A 151 2.53 9.37 15.45
CA SER A 151 2.03 8.56 16.56
C SER A 151 1.51 9.48 17.67
N SER A 152 0.23 9.40 17.95
CA SER A 152 -0.42 10.07 19.09
C SER A 152 -1.58 9.19 19.56
N PRO A 153 -2.01 9.28 20.84
CA PRO A 153 -3.12 8.48 21.35
C PRO A 153 -4.42 8.63 20.55
N ASP A 154 -4.61 9.78 19.91
CA ASP A 154 -5.78 10.06 19.06
C ASP A 154 -5.57 9.66 17.58
N ALA A 155 -4.41 9.08 17.26
CA ALA A 155 -4.14 8.60 15.92
C ALA A 155 -5.16 7.52 15.52
N GLY A 156 -5.90 7.76 14.45
CA GLY A 156 -6.89 6.80 13.94
C GLY A 156 -8.34 6.99 14.40
N ARG A 157 -8.63 7.97 15.27
CA ARG A 157 -10.01 8.25 15.73
C ARG A 157 -10.91 8.99 14.74
N SER A 158 -10.33 9.61 13.73
CA SER A 158 -11.03 10.66 12.96
C SER A 158 -11.83 10.18 11.76
N GLU A 159 -11.56 9.01 11.20
CA GLU A 159 -12.20 8.53 9.97
C GLU A 159 -12.31 7.00 9.96
N ALA A 160 -13.33 6.45 9.28
CA ALA A 160 -13.40 5.02 9.02
C ALA A 160 -12.20 4.59 8.16
N LEU A 161 -11.44 3.61 8.63
CA LEU A 161 -10.25 3.13 7.96
C LEU A 161 -10.51 1.84 7.20
N SER A 162 -10.07 1.80 5.94
CA SER A 162 -9.99 0.57 5.16
C SER A 162 -8.70 -0.19 5.45
N LEU A 163 -7.59 0.54 5.72
CA LEU A 163 -6.30 -0.03 6.04
C LEU A 163 -5.52 0.87 7.00
N LEU A 164 -5.03 0.28 8.08
CA LEU A 164 -4.02 0.87 8.95
C LEU A 164 -2.65 0.23 8.67
N VAL A 165 -1.62 1.05 8.45
CA VAL A 165 -0.23 0.59 8.39
C VAL A 165 0.54 1.23 9.52
N VAL A 166 1.13 0.40 10.39
CA VAL A 166 1.98 0.84 11.50
C VAL A 166 3.40 0.36 11.23
N ASP A 167 4.30 1.28 10.95
CA ASP A 167 5.72 0.94 10.71
C ASP A 167 6.57 1.24 11.96
N GLU A 168 7.48 0.33 12.26
CA GLU A 168 8.34 0.32 13.46
C GLU A 168 7.53 0.35 14.78
N ALA A 169 6.47 -0.48 14.84
CA ALA A 169 5.49 -0.52 15.94
C ALA A 169 6.13 -0.73 17.32
N ALA A 170 7.16 -1.59 17.44
CA ALA A 170 7.85 -1.86 18.71
C ALA A 170 8.56 -0.61 19.30
N PHE A 171 8.72 0.45 18.52
CA PHE A 171 9.36 1.71 18.93
C PHE A 171 8.37 2.85 19.14
N ILE A 172 7.06 2.60 18.97
CA ILE A 172 6.00 3.59 19.23
C ILE A 172 5.64 3.52 20.71
N ARG A 173 5.76 4.65 21.41
CA ARG A 173 5.61 4.71 22.87
C ARG A 173 4.20 4.35 23.34
N ASP A 174 3.16 4.90 22.72
CA ASP A 174 1.77 4.76 23.15
C ASP A 174 0.97 3.84 22.20
N ILE A 175 1.62 2.77 21.74
CA ILE A 175 1.07 1.87 20.71
C ILE A 175 -0.21 1.16 21.15
N ASP A 176 -0.34 0.83 22.43
CA ASP A 176 -1.54 0.20 23.01
C ASP A 176 -2.77 1.11 22.83
N GLU A 177 -2.64 2.39 23.16
CA GLU A 177 -3.72 3.38 23.04
C GLU A 177 -4.06 3.64 21.57
N ILE A 178 -3.04 3.76 20.73
CA ILE A 178 -3.19 3.91 19.27
C ILE A 178 -3.94 2.71 18.69
N TRP A 179 -3.57 1.50 19.09
CA TRP A 179 -4.20 0.28 18.61
C TRP A 179 -5.67 0.18 19.05
N LEU A 180 -5.96 0.44 20.33
CA LEU A 180 -7.33 0.48 20.84
C LEU A 180 -8.19 1.51 20.11
N SER A 181 -7.64 2.69 19.87
CA SER A 181 -8.28 3.75 19.09
C SER A 181 -8.58 3.31 17.67
N ALA A 182 -7.60 2.72 16.99
CA ALA A 182 -7.72 2.25 15.61
C ALA A 182 -8.66 1.05 15.46
N GLN A 183 -8.73 0.16 16.47
CA GLN A 183 -9.63 -1.00 16.45
C GLN A 183 -11.09 -0.62 16.22
N SER A 184 -11.54 0.47 16.84
CA SER A 184 -12.91 0.97 16.67
C SER A 184 -13.18 1.41 15.22
N THR A 185 -12.21 2.05 14.57
CA THR A 185 -12.33 2.52 13.18
C THR A 185 -12.16 1.40 12.15
N LEU A 186 -11.48 0.31 12.53
CA LEU A 186 -11.36 -0.90 11.72
C LEU A 186 -12.55 -1.86 11.88
N SER A 187 -13.44 -1.64 12.86
CA SER A 187 -14.55 -2.56 13.18
C SER A 187 -15.49 -2.81 12.04
N THR A 188 -15.63 -1.86 11.10
CA THR A 188 -16.48 -1.94 9.91
C THR A 188 -15.90 -2.78 8.76
N GLY A 189 -14.84 -3.56 9.02
CA GLY A 189 -14.21 -4.43 8.01
C GLY A 189 -12.83 -3.97 7.54
N GLY A 190 -12.26 -2.93 8.13
CA GLY A 190 -10.90 -2.49 7.85
C GLY A 190 -9.83 -3.52 8.25
N SER A 191 -8.65 -3.43 7.67
CA SER A 191 -7.51 -4.31 7.87
C SER A 191 -6.30 -3.57 8.43
N ALA A 192 -5.32 -4.31 8.98
CA ALA A 192 -4.09 -3.70 9.47
C ALA A 192 -2.84 -4.49 9.07
N ILE A 193 -1.76 -3.75 8.81
CA ILE A 193 -0.41 -4.25 8.61
C ILE A 193 0.49 -3.59 9.64
N VAL A 194 1.01 -4.38 10.57
CA VAL A 194 1.89 -3.92 11.63
C VAL A 194 3.28 -4.49 11.42
N LEU A 195 4.26 -3.63 11.24
CA LEU A 195 5.64 -3.98 10.92
C LEU A 195 6.56 -3.47 12.01
N SER A 196 7.54 -4.26 12.44
CA SER A 196 8.63 -3.77 13.27
C SER A 196 9.90 -4.59 13.15
N THR A 197 11.03 -3.92 13.40
CA THR A 197 12.25 -4.61 13.84
C THR A 197 12.14 -4.93 15.33
N PRO A 198 12.89 -5.94 15.85
CA PRO A 198 12.88 -6.27 17.27
C PRO A 198 13.30 -5.08 18.15
N ASN A 199 12.69 -4.95 19.31
CA ASN A 199 13.02 -3.96 20.34
C ASN A 199 12.99 -4.60 21.73
N GLY A 200 13.73 -5.68 21.93
CA GLY A 200 13.75 -6.46 23.16
C GLY A 200 12.55 -7.38 23.31
N VAL A 201 12.26 -7.80 24.55
CA VAL A 201 11.14 -8.68 24.91
C VAL A 201 10.19 -7.99 25.86
N GLY A 202 8.91 -8.40 25.88
CA GLY A 202 7.91 -7.85 26.80
C GLY A 202 7.36 -6.48 26.40
N ASN A 203 7.54 -6.03 25.15
CA ASN A 203 6.85 -4.88 24.58
C ASN A 203 5.53 -5.32 23.90
N TRP A 204 4.76 -4.35 23.40
CA TRP A 204 3.46 -4.59 22.75
C TRP A 204 3.54 -5.44 21.46
N PHE A 205 4.66 -5.36 20.71
CA PHE A 205 4.84 -5.99 19.41
C PHE A 205 5.32 -7.44 19.52
#